data_e974176b6a05184695c817965086f5db
#
_entry.id   e974176b6a05184695c817965086f5db
#
_cell.length_a   1.000
_cell.length_b   1.000
_cell.length_c   1.000
_cell.angle_alpha   90.00
_cell.angle_beta   90.00
_cell.angle_gamma   90.00
#
_symmetry.space_group_name_H-M   'P 1'
#
loop_
_entity.id
_entity.type
_entity.pdbx_description
1 polymer ?
#
loop_
_entity_poly.entity_id
_entity_poly.type
_entity_poly.pdbx_seq_one_letter_code
_entity_poly.pdbx_strand_id
1 'polypeptide(L)'
;MIRKNNRNTKGRIVSAAWKLFYDKGYDDTTIEDIVWESGTSKGSFYHYFESKDALLSSLTYLFDNKYEELEKKIAEDMNSIDALLFLNTELFGMIENSIDIGLLSRLFSTQLTTKGEQSLLDRDRFYYKYIRRIVTKGQERGEITTEMSSKEIMR
;
A
#
# COMPACT_ATOMS: atom_id res chain seq x y z
N MET A 1 9.97 -17.66 -18.82
CA MET A 1 8.67 -18.00 -18.25
C MET A 1 8.60 -17.93 -16.71
N ILE A 2 9.71 -18.05 -16.01
CA ILE A 2 9.76 -18.11 -14.53
C ILE A 2 9.55 -16.73 -13.84
N ARG A 3 9.89 -15.60 -14.48
CA ARG A 3 9.79 -14.26 -13.84
C ARG A 3 8.37 -13.70 -13.72
N LYS A 4 7.41 -14.10 -14.55
CA LYS A 4 6.02 -13.62 -14.52
C LYS A 4 5.22 -14.25 -13.37
N ASN A 5 5.61 -15.44 -12.94
CA ASN A 5 4.94 -16.20 -11.85
C ASN A 5 5.32 -15.67 -10.44
N ASN A 6 6.52 -15.11 -10.26
CA ASN A 6 6.99 -14.66 -8.94
C ASN A 6 6.28 -13.38 -8.42
N ARG A 7 5.99 -12.40 -9.29
CA ARG A 7 5.22 -11.22 -8.90
C ARG A 7 3.80 -11.58 -8.48
N ASN A 8 3.20 -12.55 -9.15
CA ASN A 8 1.87 -13.03 -8.81
C ASN A 8 1.87 -13.80 -7.47
N THR A 9 2.90 -14.59 -7.16
CA THR A 9 2.99 -15.38 -5.94
C THR A 9 3.08 -14.49 -4.69
N LYS A 10 3.95 -13.48 -4.67
CA LYS A 10 4.03 -12.51 -3.56
C LYS A 10 2.69 -11.79 -3.34
N GLY A 11 2.08 -11.29 -4.41
CA GLY A 11 0.79 -10.61 -4.36
C GLY A 11 -0.34 -11.51 -3.84
N ARG A 12 -0.36 -12.79 -4.22
CA ARG A 12 -1.32 -13.77 -3.72
C ARG A 12 -1.16 -14.02 -2.21
N ILE A 13 0.08 -14.17 -1.74
CA ILE A 13 0.38 -14.33 -0.30
C ILE A 13 -0.08 -13.09 0.48
N VAL A 14 0.27 -11.88 0.02
CA VAL A 14 -0.13 -10.61 0.66
C VAL A 14 -1.64 -10.47 0.70
N SER A 15 -2.33 -10.65 -0.42
CA SER A 15 -3.80 -10.52 -0.49
C SER A 15 -4.52 -11.54 0.40
N ALA A 16 -4.06 -12.78 0.42
CA ALA A 16 -4.60 -13.83 1.28
C ALA A 16 -4.39 -13.51 2.77
N ALA A 17 -3.20 -13.05 3.14
CA ALA A 17 -2.88 -12.67 4.51
C ALA A 17 -3.77 -11.54 5.01
N TRP A 18 -3.90 -10.45 4.25
CA TRP A 18 -4.72 -9.30 4.64
C TRP A 18 -6.20 -9.64 4.73
N LYS A 19 -6.73 -10.47 3.81
CA LYS A 19 -8.09 -11.00 3.90
C LYS A 19 -8.30 -11.79 5.19
N LEU A 20 -7.38 -12.69 5.54
CA LEU A 20 -7.48 -13.49 6.77
C LEU A 20 -7.32 -12.63 8.04
N PHE A 21 -6.44 -11.63 8.02
CA PHE A 21 -6.29 -10.68 9.13
C PHE A 21 -7.58 -9.90 9.39
N TYR A 22 -8.30 -9.54 8.32
CA TYR A 22 -9.60 -8.90 8.45
C TYR A 22 -10.68 -9.86 8.93
N ASP A 23 -10.79 -11.05 8.33
CA ASP A 23 -11.90 -11.99 8.58
C ASP A 23 -11.83 -12.65 9.96
N LYS A 24 -10.64 -13.01 10.43
CA LYS A 24 -10.47 -13.75 11.70
C LYS A 24 -9.46 -13.13 12.67
N GLY A 25 -8.87 -12.03 12.32
CA GLY A 25 -7.88 -11.32 13.13
C GLY A 25 -6.44 -11.76 12.89
N TYR A 26 -5.52 -10.87 13.20
CA TYR A 26 -4.09 -11.10 13.00
C TYR A 26 -3.54 -12.24 13.86
N ASP A 27 -3.89 -12.25 15.16
CA ASP A 27 -3.34 -13.23 16.11
C ASP A 27 -3.82 -14.67 15.81
N ASP A 28 -5.07 -14.81 15.35
CA ASP A 28 -5.69 -16.09 15.01
C ASP A 28 -5.35 -16.59 13.59
N THR A 29 -4.65 -15.80 12.81
CA THR A 29 -4.20 -16.19 11.46
C THR A 29 -2.83 -16.85 11.54
N THR A 30 -2.72 -18.08 11.03
CA THR A 30 -1.45 -18.81 10.93
C THR A 30 -0.82 -18.71 9.55
N ILE A 31 0.48 -19.01 9.44
CA ILE A 31 1.17 -19.09 8.14
C ILE A 31 0.55 -20.20 7.28
N GLU A 32 0.15 -21.30 7.89
CA GLU A 32 -0.56 -22.41 7.23
C GLU A 32 -1.86 -21.95 6.58
N ASP A 33 -2.65 -21.14 7.27
CA ASP A 33 -3.88 -20.55 6.72
C ASP A 33 -3.59 -19.68 5.50
N ILE A 34 -2.55 -18.84 5.59
CA ILE A 34 -2.16 -17.95 4.50
C ILE A 34 -1.68 -18.75 3.27
N VAL A 35 -0.88 -19.79 3.49
CA VAL A 35 -0.40 -20.69 2.44
C VAL A 35 -1.56 -21.40 1.76
N TRP A 36 -2.52 -21.88 2.54
CA TRP A 36 -3.75 -22.51 2.01
C TRP A 36 -4.58 -21.53 1.19
N GLU A 37 -4.95 -20.38 1.77
CA GLU A 37 -5.80 -19.37 1.11
C GLU A 37 -5.15 -18.81 -0.16
N SER A 38 -3.83 -18.61 -0.14
CA SER A 38 -3.10 -18.10 -1.31
C SER A 38 -2.86 -19.14 -2.40
N GLY A 39 -3.10 -20.44 -2.11
CA GLY A 39 -2.77 -21.54 -3.01
C GLY A 39 -1.26 -21.59 -3.35
N THR A 40 -0.41 -21.26 -2.37
CA THR A 40 1.05 -21.29 -2.50
C THR A 40 1.65 -22.41 -1.66
N SER A 41 2.97 -22.46 -1.54
CA SER A 41 3.67 -23.40 -0.66
C SER A 41 4.28 -22.67 0.53
N LYS A 42 4.54 -23.40 1.60
CA LYS A 42 5.26 -22.89 2.78
C LYS A 42 6.67 -22.37 2.41
N GLY A 43 7.35 -23.06 1.48
CA GLY A 43 8.62 -22.60 0.93
C GLY A 43 8.51 -21.28 0.17
N SER A 44 7.43 -21.08 -0.62
CA SER A 44 7.15 -19.81 -1.29
C SER A 44 6.89 -18.69 -0.29
N PHE A 45 6.18 -18.97 0.80
CA PHE A 45 5.96 -17.99 1.85
C PHE A 45 7.30 -17.51 2.44
N TYR A 46 8.13 -18.43 2.93
CA TYR A 46 9.41 -18.10 3.55
C TYR A 46 10.47 -17.55 2.57
N HIS A 47 10.27 -17.72 1.27
CA HIS A 47 11.08 -17.05 0.27
C HIS A 47 10.86 -15.53 0.26
N TYR A 48 9.63 -15.08 0.55
CA TYR A 48 9.27 -13.66 0.52
C TYR A 48 9.20 -13.00 1.90
N PHE A 49 8.85 -13.75 2.93
CA PHE A 49 8.58 -13.24 4.28
C PHE A 49 9.19 -14.15 5.34
N GLU A 50 10.02 -13.58 6.21
CA GLU A 50 10.67 -14.34 7.30
C GLU A 50 9.67 -14.80 8.37
N SER A 51 8.56 -14.06 8.54
CA SER A 51 7.55 -14.31 9.57
C SER A 51 6.21 -13.69 9.18
N LYS A 52 5.17 -14.00 9.98
CA LYS A 52 3.87 -13.34 9.87
C LYS A 52 3.97 -11.83 10.13
N ASP A 53 4.83 -11.40 11.07
CA ASP A 53 5.05 -9.98 11.34
C ASP A 53 5.66 -9.23 10.14
N ALA A 54 6.50 -9.89 9.36
CA ALA A 54 7.05 -9.31 8.14
C ALA A 54 5.98 -8.93 7.10
N LEU A 55 4.80 -9.58 7.15
CA LEU A 55 3.65 -9.23 6.31
C LEU A 55 3.05 -7.86 6.64
N LEU A 56 3.23 -7.35 7.86
CA LEU A 56 2.71 -6.03 8.24
C LEU A 56 3.32 -4.91 7.38
N SER A 57 4.58 -5.04 7.00
CA SER A 57 5.23 -4.10 6.08
C SER A 57 4.65 -4.15 4.66
N SER A 58 3.99 -5.25 4.30
CA SER A 58 3.36 -5.43 2.98
C SER A 58 2.12 -4.57 2.75
N LEU A 59 1.59 -3.90 3.78
CA LEU A 59 0.47 -2.97 3.61
C LEU A 59 0.80 -1.85 2.63
N THR A 60 2.04 -1.40 2.62
CA THR A 60 2.51 -0.41 1.64
C THR A 60 2.40 -0.91 0.20
N TYR A 61 2.62 -2.19 -0.02
CA TYR A 61 2.44 -2.83 -1.33
C TYR A 61 0.97 -2.84 -1.76
N LEU A 62 0.04 -3.10 -0.84
CA LEU A 62 -1.40 -3.02 -1.13
C LEU A 62 -1.83 -1.58 -1.46
N PHE A 63 -1.32 -0.61 -0.74
CA PHE A 63 -1.59 0.80 -1.01
C PHE A 63 -1.04 1.21 -2.38
N ASP A 64 0.18 0.85 -2.71
CA ASP A 64 0.77 1.17 -4.02
C ASP A 64 -0.01 0.52 -5.17
N ASN A 65 -0.44 -0.74 -5.03
CA ASN A 65 -1.31 -1.40 -6.01
C ASN A 65 -2.66 -0.68 -6.16
N LYS A 66 -3.24 -0.21 -5.04
CA LYS A 66 -4.48 0.56 -5.08
C LYS A 66 -4.29 1.88 -5.82
N TYR A 67 -3.19 2.59 -5.58
CA TYR A 67 -2.89 3.82 -6.31
C TYR A 67 -2.67 3.58 -7.80
N GLU A 68 -2.00 2.50 -8.20
CA GLU A 68 -1.85 2.12 -9.62
C GLU A 68 -3.21 1.82 -10.30
N GLU A 69 -4.15 1.24 -9.55
CA GLU A 69 -5.52 1.02 -10.03
C GLU A 69 -6.27 2.33 -10.18
N LEU A 70 -6.18 3.21 -9.17
CA LEU A 70 -6.87 4.49 -9.14
C LEU A 70 -6.34 5.48 -10.17
N GLU A 71 -5.03 5.45 -10.48
CA GLU A 71 -4.44 6.26 -11.55
C GLU A 71 -5.21 6.12 -12.87
N LYS A 72 -5.65 4.91 -13.19
CA LYS A 72 -6.39 4.61 -14.43
C LYS A 72 -7.81 5.19 -14.45
N LYS A 73 -8.34 5.60 -13.28
CA LYS A 73 -9.67 6.17 -13.12
C LYS A 73 -9.66 7.70 -13.12
N ILE A 74 -8.48 8.30 -12.99
CA ILE A 74 -8.32 9.76 -12.99
C ILE A 74 -8.16 10.23 -14.42
N ALA A 75 -9.10 11.07 -14.88
CA ALA A 75 -9.02 11.68 -16.21
C ALA A 75 -7.86 12.69 -16.28
N GLU A 76 -7.23 12.82 -17.44
CA GLU A 76 -6.09 13.73 -17.62
C GLU A 76 -6.44 15.21 -17.38
N ASP A 77 -7.68 15.59 -17.59
CA ASP A 77 -8.23 16.96 -17.42
C ASP A 77 -8.85 17.19 -16.03
N MET A 78 -8.91 16.14 -15.18
CA MET A 78 -9.40 16.28 -13.82
C MET A 78 -8.57 17.32 -13.05
N ASN A 79 -9.26 18.21 -12.30
CA ASN A 79 -8.61 19.17 -11.42
C ASN A 79 -7.72 18.43 -10.40
N SER A 80 -6.52 18.95 -10.15
CA SER A 80 -5.54 18.28 -9.30
C SER A 80 -6.00 18.14 -7.85
N ILE A 81 -6.78 19.11 -7.32
CA ILE A 81 -7.36 19.01 -5.97
C ILE A 81 -8.40 17.89 -5.93
N ASP A 82 -9.27 17.83 -6.94
CA ASP A 82 -10.29 16.76 -7.04
C ASP A 82 -9.64 15.38 -7.16
N ALA A 83 -8.55 15.26 -7.92
CA ALA A 83 -7.78 14.03 -8.03
C ALA A 83 -7.18 13.59 -6.67
N LEU A 84 -6.61 14.54 -5.92
CA LEU A 84 -6.08 14.27 -4.57
C LEU A 84 -7.17 13.86 -3.59
N LEU A 85 -8.32 14.53 -3.62
CA LEU A 85 -9.47 14.18 -2.78
C LEU A 85 -10.04 12.82 -3.14
N PHE A 86 -10.15 12.50 -4.43
CA PHE A 86 -10.58 11.18 -4.89
C PHE A 86 -9.66 10.08 -4.40
N LEU A 87 -8.34 10.23 -4.58
CA LEU A 87 -7.36 9.25 -4.11
C LEU A 87 -7.43 9.04 -2.60
N ASN A 88 -7.57 10.14 -1.84
CA ASN A 88 -7.67 10.08 -0.38
C ASN A 88 -8.93 9.34 0.06
N THR A 89 -10.09 9.66 -0.52
CA THR A 89 -11.38 9.03 -0.21
C THR A 89 -11.35 7.54 -0.50
N GLU A 90 -10.82 7.14 -1.65
CA GLU A 90 -10.73 5.73 -2.05
C GLU A 90 -9.76 4.94 -1.16
N LEU A 91 -8.63 5.55 -0.77
CA LEU A 91 -7.67 4.90 0.13
C LEU A 91 -8.25 4.72 1.53
N PHE A 92 -8.86 5.76 2.10
CA PHE A 92 -9.47 5.66 3.44
C PHE A 92 -10.65 4.69 3.43
N GLY A 93 -11.47 4.68 2.38
CA GLY A 93 -12.53 3.67 2.22
C GLY A 93 -11.99 2.24 2.19
N MET A 94 -10.85 2.01 1.53
CA MET A 94 -10.17 0.71 1.55
C MET A 94 -9.69 0.36 2.97
N ILE A 95 -9.09 1.31 3.69
CA ILE A 95 -8.61 1.11 5.07
C ILE A 95 -9.78 0.75 5.98
N GLU A 96 -10.85 1.53 5.97
CA GLU A 96 -12.04 1.31 6.80
C GLU A 96 -12.70 -0.04 6.56
N ASN A 97 -12.73 -0.50 5.32
CA ASN A 97 -13.39 -1.74 4.94
C ASN A 97 -12.49 -2.98 4.97
N SER A 98 -11.17 -2.81 5.11
CA SER A 98 -10.22 -3.92 4.95
C SER A 98 -9.23 -4.07 6.10
N ILE A 99 -9.16 -3.11 7.02
CA ILE A 99 -8.14 -3.09 8.08
C ILE A 99 -8.81 -2.78 9.42
N ASP A 100 -8.69 -3.73 10.36
CA ASP A 100 -9.07 -3.48 11.74
C ASP A 100 -8.15 -2.43 12.39
N ILE A 101 -8.72 -1.61 13.28
CA ILE A 101 -7.98 -0.52 13.94
C ILE A 101 -6.83 -1.05 14.83
N GLY A 102 -7.00 -2.24 15.41
CA GLY A 102 -5.94 -2.90 16.18
C GLY A 102 -4.75 -3.28 15.30
N LEU A 103 -5.03 -3.79 14.10
CA LEU A 103 -4.02 -4.13 13.10
C LEU A 103 -3.30 -2.88 12.56
N LEU A 104 -4.02 -1.80 12.33
CA LEU A 104 -3.45 -0.52 11.93
C LEU A 104 -2.52 0.05 13.01
N SER A 105 -2.95 0.01 14.28
CA SER A 105 -2.14 0.42 15.43
C SER A 105 -0.84 -0.40 15.54
N ARG A 106 -0.91 -1.72 15.36
CA ARG A 106 0.25 -2.61 15.37
C ARG A 106 1.21 -2.27 14.21
N LEU A 107 0.68 -2.01 13.02
CA LEU A 107 1.49 -1.58 11.87
C LEU A 107 2.28 -0.29 12.19
N PHE A 108 1.61 0.74 12.67
CA PHE A 108 2.28 1.99 13.05
C PHE A 108 3.32 1.78 14.16
N SER A 109 3.01 0.96 15.15
CA SER A 109 3.95 0.61 16.21
C SER A 109 5.23 -0.06 15.66
N THR A 110 5.10 -0.99 14.72
CA THR A 110 6.27 -1.62 14.08
C THR A 110 7.10 -0.64 13.28
N GLN A 111 6.48 0.30 12.57
CA GLN A 111 7.21 1.33 11.81
C GLN A 111 8.00 2.29 12.70
N LEU A 112 7.57 2.49 13.95
CA LEU A 112 8.24 3.37 14.92
C LEU A 112 9.35 2.66 15.70
N THR A 113 9.23 1.36 15.94
CA THR A 113 10.09 0.60 16.87
C THR A 113 11.17 -0.22 16.17
N THR A 114 10.96 -0.61 14.93
CA THR A 114 11.91 -1.45 14.20
C THR A 114 12.97 -0.59 13.50
N LYS A 115 14.24 -0.90 13.73
CA LYS A 115 15.37 -0.37 12.92
C LYS A 115 15.35 -0.91 11.46
N GLY A 116 14.24 -1.48 11.02
CA GLY A 116 14.00 -2.03 9.70
C GLY A 116 13.35 -1.01 8.76
N GLU A 117 12.96 -1.48 7.62
CA GLU A 117 12.37 -0.70 6.53
C GLU A 117 11.19 0.15 7.00
N GLN A 118 11.38 1.44 7.13
CA GLN A 118 10.31 2.42 7.29
C GLN A 118 9.59 2.58 5.94
N SER A 119 8.96 1.50 5.50
CA SER A 119 8.38 1.40 4.17
C SER A 119 7.27 2.43 3.91
N LEU A 120 6.59 2.91 4.97
CA LEU A 120 5.60 3.97 4.84
C LEU A 120 6.21 5.32 4.46
N LEU A 121 7.47 5.57 4.83
CA LEU A 121 8.18 6.83 4.58
C LEU A 121 9.11 6.78 3.36
N ASP A 122 9.16 5.64 2.68
CA ASP A 122 10.00 5.47 1.48
C ASP A 122 9.45 6.33 0.33
N ARG A 123 10.24 7.34 -0.04
CA ARG A 123 9.89 8.31 -1.10
C ARG A 123 10.05 7.74 -2.51
N ASP A 124 10.66 6.57 -2.66
CA ASP A 124 10.76 5.88 -3.95
C ASP A 124 9.50 5.08 -4.30
N ARG A 125 8.56 4.96 -3.36
CA ARG A 125 7.27 4.31 -3.59
C ARG A 125 6.47 4.99 -4.68
N PHE A 126 5.63 4.20 -5.36
CA PHE A 126 4.69 4.67 -6.39
C PHE A 126 3.82 5.81 -5.88
N TYR A 127 3.29 5.70 -4.65
CA TYR A 127 2.50 6.74 -3.99
C TYR A 127 3.14 8.12 -4.08
N TYR A 128 4.38 8.27 -3.58
CA TYR A 128 5.05 9.58 -3.56
C TYR A 128 5.31 10.13 -4.97
N LYS A 129 5.71 9.27 -5.89
CA LYS A 129 5.95 9.66 -7.29
C LYS A 129 4.67 10.12 -7.96
N TYR A 130 3.56 9.43 -7.70
CA TYR A 130 2.27 9.73 -8.30
C TYR A 130 1.67 11.01 -7.73
N ILE A 131 1.59 11.18 -6.40
CA ILE A 131 1.11 12.41 -5.77
C ILE A 131 1.93 13.62 -6.21
N ARG A 132 3.26 13.48 -6.24
CA ARG A 132 4.14 14.55 -6.72
C ARG A 132 3.81 14.98 -8.15
N ARG A 133 3.51 14.04 -9.03
CA ARG A 133 3.10 14.32 -10.42
C ARG A 133 1.80 15.11 -10.46
N ILE A 134 0.80 14.74 -9.65
CA ILE A 134 -0.47 15.48 -9.54
C ILE A 134 -0.24 16.90 -9.01
N VAL A 135 0.55 17.06 -7.94
CA VAL A 135 0.87 18.37 -7.36
C VAL A 135 1.60 19.25 -8.38
N THR A 136 2.61 18.73 -9.06
CA THR A 136 3.36 19.46 -10.09
C THR A 136 2.43 19.92 -11.22
N LYS A 137 1.56 19.03 -11.72
CA LYS A 137 0.57 19.35 -12.75
C LYS A 137 -0.43 20.42 -12.27
N GLY A 138 -0.83 20.35 -11.00
CA GLY A 138 -1.70 21.37 -10.39
C GLY A 138 -1.02 22.73 -10.26
N GLN A 139 0.27 22.78 -10.00
CA GLN A 139 1.05 24.03 -10.01
C GLN A 139 1.18 24.61 -11.42
N GLU A 140 1.43 23.79 -12.44
CA GLU A 140 1.48 24.21 -13.84
C GLU A 140 0.14 24.77 -14.35
N ARG A 141 -0.99 24.27 -13.83
CA ARG A 141 -2.34 24.71 -14.17
C ARG A 141 -2.86 25.88 -13.33
N GLY A 142 -2.11 26.30 -12.31
CA GLY A 142 -2.55 27.33 -11.35
C GLY A 142 -3.61 26.84 -10.36
N GLU A 143 -3.82 25.55 -10.21
CA GLU A 143 -4.75 24.92 -9.27
C GLU A 143 -4.15 24.78 -7.85
N ILE A 144 -2.83 24.74 -7.77
CA ILE A 144 -2.04 24.61 -6.53
C ILE A 144 -1.01 25.74 -6.48
N THR A 145 -0.77 26.27 -5.28
CA THR A 145 0.22 27.37 -5.09
C THR A 145 1.62 26.99 -5.58
N THR A 146 2.31 27.96 -6.15
CA THR A 146 3.73 27.84 -6.56
C THR A 146 4.69 28.48 -5.56
N GLU A 147 4.19 29.03 -4.45
CA GLU A 147 5.05 29.60 -3.38
C GLU A 147 5.92 28.56 -2.70
N MET A 148 5.48 27.29 -2.73
CA MET A 148 6.22 26.14 -2.24
C MET A 148 6.47 25.17 -3.38
N SER A 149 7.65 24.56 -3.41
CA SER A 149 7.92 23.48 -4.38
C SER A 149 7.04 22.25 -4.08
N SER A 150 6.80 21.41 -5.09
CA SER A 150 6.05 20.15 -4.90
C SER A 150 6.69 19.24 -3.84
N LYS A 151 8.01 19.31 -3.65
CA LYS A 151 8.72 18.57 -2.58
C LYS A 151 8.41 19.11 -1.19
N GLU A 152 8.22 20.42 -1.04
CA GLU A 152 7.88 21.05 0.23
C GLU A 152 6.44 20.79 0.61
N ILE A 153 5.51 20.86 -0.37
CA ILE A 153 4.09 20.54 -0.16
C ILE A 153 3.89 19.10 0.32
N MET A 154 4.75 18.17 -0.11
CA MET A 154 4.67 16.75 0.24
C MET A 154 5.54 16.37 1.47
N ARG A 155 5.97 17.31 2.28
CA ARG A 155 6.77 17.07 3.48
C ARG A 155 5.93 16.85 4.72
#